data_5822082c460dafe4aa34789940e7a813
#
_entry.id   5822082c460dafe4aa34789940e7a813
#
_cell.length_a   1.000
_cell.length_b   1.000
_cell.length_c   1.000
_cell.angle_alpha   90.00
_cell.angle_beta   90.00
_cell.angle_gamma   90.00
#
_symmetry.space_group_name_H-M   'P 1'
#
loop_
_entity.id
_entity.type
_entity.pdbx_description
1 polymer ?
#
loop_
_entity_poly.entity_id
_entity_poly.type
_entity_poly.pdbx_seq_one_letter_code
_entity_poly.pdbx_strand_id
1 'polypeptide(L)'
;NVTIAKKVENDKIDKLKSWMKENDIYSGINIDEGTKRYYPYNNLASNLIGFCGTDNQGLWGLELKWNDILTGTPGKITSAQDAVQDLIPYENGTYIAPQNGNDITLTIDANIQSIAEKYLKQACEENNCKDGGNVIIMNPNNGDILAMATYPNYNLNDPYTLDYISEKEWKKMSSEEQNTKLQETWNNRAITSTYEPG
;
A
#
# COMPACT_ATOMS: atom_id res chain seq x y z
N ASN A 1 25.17 -3.19 -11.68
CA ASN A 1 24.25 -3.81 -10.71
C ASN A 1 22.85 -3.87 -11.32
N VAL A 2 22.17 -5.01 -11.14
CA VAL A 2 20.79 -5.21 -11.59
C VAL A 2 19.94 -5.56 -10.36
N THR A 3 18.85 -4.84 -10.14
CA THR A 3 17.89 -5.18 -9.08
C THR A 3 17.08 -6.40 -9.52
N ILE A 4 17.21 -7.50 -8.79
CA ILE A 4 16.50 -8.76 -9.07
C ILE A 4 15.08 -8.72 -8.50
N ALA A 5 14.93 -8.26 -7.24
CA ALA A 5 13.64 -8.14 -6.58
C ALA A 5 13.68 -7.03 -5.52
N LYS A 6 12.52 -6.41 -5.27
CA LYS A 6 12.31 -5.43 -4.19
C LYS A 6 11.31 -5.98 -3.18
N LYS A 7 11.42 -5.55 -1.92
CA LYS A 7 10.47 -5.85 -0.83
C LYS A 7 10.21 -7.34 -0.59
N VAL A 8 11.27 -8.13 -0.70
CA VAL A 8 11.22 -9.58 -0.45
C VAL A 8 11.06 -9.82 1.05
N GLU A 9 10.16 -10.72 1.42
CA GLU A 9 9.91 -11.08 2.81
C GLU A 9 11.12 -11.77 3.45
N ASN A 10 11.31 -11.57 4.74
CA ASN A 10 12.49 -12.05 5.47
C ASN A 10 12.66 -13.56 5.39
N ASP A 11 11.58 -14.34 5.43
CA ASP A 11 11.62 -15.79 5.30
C ASP A 11 12.25 -16.29 3.99
N LYS A 12 12.02 -15.55 2.89
CA LYS A 12 12.62 -15.83 1.59
C LYS A 12 14.09 -15.42 1.54
N ILE A 13 14.43 -14.31 2.21
CA ILE A 13 15.81 -13.85 2.32
C ILE A 13 16.63 -14.85 3.16
N ASP A 14 16.08 -15.36 4.25
CA ASP A 14 16.76 -16.34 5.09
C ASP A 14 17.01 -17.65 4.34
N LYS A 15 16.03 -18.10 3.55
CA LYS A 15 16.22 -19.25 2.64
C LYS A 15 17.32 -19.01 1.61
N LEU A 16 17.33 -17.80 1.02
CA LEU A 16 18.37 -17.41 0.05
C LEU A 16 19.75 -17.41 0.72
N LYS A 17 19.89 -16.79 1.90
CA LYS A 17 21.14 -16.76 2.66
C LYS A 17 21.64 -18.17 3.01
N SER A 18 20.73 -19.07 3.43
CA SER A 18 21.06 -20.46 3.71
C SER A 18 21.53 -21.20 2.46
N TRP A 19 20.82 -21.04 1.35
CA TRP A 19 21.21 -21.64 0.07
C TRP A 19 22.55 -21.10 -0.43
N MET A 20 22.81 -19.79 -0.32
CA MET A 20 24.10 -19.19 -0.68
C MET A 20 25.25 -19.82 0.13
N LYS A 21 25.03 -20.01 1.44
CA LYS A 21 26.01 -20.62 2.34
C LYS A 21 26.28 -22.08 1.98
N GLU A 22 25.26 -22.86 1.67
CA GLU A 22 25.37 -24.29 1.26
C GLU A 22 26.10 -24.46 -0.08
N ASN A 23 26.09 -23.44 -0.95
CA ASN A 23 26.72 -23.48 -2.27
C ASN A 23 28.00 -22.63 -2.34
N ASP A 24 28.57 -22.22 -1.20
CA ASP A 24 29.79 -21.40 -1.10
C ASP A 24 29.74 -20.09 -1.92
N ILE A 25 28.56 -19.48 -2.02
CA ILE A 25 28.35 -18.22 -2.73
C ILE A 25 28.49 -17.06 -1.73
N TYR A 26 29.59 -16.36 -1.76
CA TYR A 26 29.90 -15.25 -0.83
C TYR A 26 29.89 -13.87 -1.50
N SER A 27 29.68 -13.80 -2.81
CA SER A 27 29.69 -12.55 -3.56
C SER A 27 28.74 -12.60 -4.76
N GLY A 28 28.44 -11.42 -5.33
CA GLY A 28 27.59 -11.29 -6.52
C GLY A 28 26.12 -11.07 -6.23
N ILE A 29 25.61 -11.35 -5.02
CA ILE A 29 24.26 -11.05 -4.58
C ILE A 29 24.34 -10.11 -3.38
N ASN A 30 23.84 -8.89 -3.54
CA ASN A 30 23.74 -7.93 -2.46
C ASN A 30 22.31 -7.91 -1.93
N ILE A 31 22.16 -7.88 -0.62
CA ILE A 31 20.90 -7.85 0.10
C ILE A 31 20.88 -6.57 0.92
N ASP A 32 20.06 -5.63 0.51
CA ASP A 32 19.88 -4.36 1.21
C ASP A 32 18.62 -4.45 2.09
N GLU A 33 18.72 -4.04 3.34
CA GLU A 33 17.59 -3.95 4.24
C GLU A 33 16.70 -2.77 3.86
N GLY A 34 15.40 -3.00 3.88
CA GLY A 34 14.41 -1.98 3.56
C GLY A 34 13.16 -2.13 4.41
N THR A 35 12.26 -1.18 4.27
CA THR A 35 10.95 -1.20 4.93
C THR A 35 9.84 -1.51 3.93
N LYS A 36 8.78 -2.15 4.40
CA LYS A 36 7.57 -2.44 3.63
C LYS A 36 6.35 -2.02 4.43
N ARG A 37 5.42 -1.31 3.78
CA ARG A 37 4.12 -1.03 4.35
C ARG A 37 3.30 -2.31 4.39
N TYR A 38 2.69 -2.60 5.53
CA TYR A 38 1.85 -3.78 5.73
C TYR A 38 0.51 -3.38 6.32
N TYR A 39 -0.57 -3.92 5.77
CA TYR A 39 -1.95 -3.63 6.17
C TYR A 39 -2.57 -4.87 6.81
N PRO A 40 -2.67 -4.94 8.16
CA PRO A 40 -3.08 -6.16 8.88
C PRO A 40 -4.49 -6.64 8.55
N TYR A 41 -5.37 -5.71 8.17
CA TYR A 41 -6.78 -6.01 7.89
C TYR A 41 -7.10 -6.10 6.40
N ASN A 42 -6.08 -6.19 5.55
CA ASN A 42 -6.19 -6.37 4.09
C ASN A 42 -7.15 -5.38 3.40
N ASN A 43 -8.45 -5.66 3.39
CA ASN A 43 -9.45 -4.90 2.64
C ASN A 43 -10.14 -3.79 3.46
N LEU A 44 -9.99 -3.80 4.80
CA LEU A 44 -10.73 -2.90 5.68
C LEU A 44 -10.40 -1.44 5.38
N ALA A 45 -11.43 -0.64 5.10
CA ALA A 45 -11.36 0.78 4.75
C ALA A 45 -10.38 1.08 3.60
N SER A 46 -10.21 0.15 2.64
CA SER A 46 -9.19 0.22 1.59
C SER A 46 -9.26 1.52 0.79
N ASN A 47 -10.45 1.95 0.37
CA ASN A 47 -10.65 3.17 -0.41
C ASN A 47 -10.37 4.46 0.40
N LEU A 48 -10.43 4.38 1.73
CA LEU A 48 -10.08 5.48 2.61
C LEU A 48 -8.57 5.51 2.91
N ILE A 49 -8.02 4.37 3.36
CA ILE A 49 -6.61 4.26 3.75
C ILE A 49 -5.71 4.47 2.54
N GLY A 50 -6.00 3.78 1.43
CA GLY A 50 -5.13 3.78 0.27
C GLY A 50 -3.88 2.93 0.47
N PHE A 51 -2.94 3.01 -0.45
CA PHE A 51 -1.74 2.16 -0.43
C PHE A 51 -0.48 2.91 -0.84
N CYS A 52 0.65 2.31 -0.47
CA CYS A 52 1.99 2.80 -0.85
C CYS A 52 2.57 2.02 -2.02
N GLY A 53 3.35 2.70 -2.83
CA GLY A 53 4.15 2.11 -3.90
C GLY A 53 5.38 1.34 -3.40
N THR A 54 6.16 0.85 -4.35
CA THR A 54 7.39 0.08 -4.06
C THR A 54 8.44 0.88 -3.29
N ASP A 55 8.45 2.18 -3.42
CA ASP A 55 9.41 3.06 -2.75
C ASP A 55 8.82 3.71 -1.48
N ASN A 56 7.77 3.09 -0.91
CA ASN A 56 7.03 3.52 0.29
C ASN A 56 6.36 4.90 0.17
N GLN A 57 6.24 5.43 -1.03
CA GLN A 57 5.46 6.65 -1.27
C GLN A 57 3.97 6.32 -1.30
N GLY A 58 3.15 7.14 -0.67
CA GLY A 58 1.69 7.04 -0.76
C GLY A 58 1.21 7.28 -2.18
N LEU A 59 0.39 6.38 -2.72
CA LEU A 59 -0.16 6.48 -4.08
C LEU A 59 -1.65 6.83 -4.08
N TRP A 60 -2.40 6.39 -3.08
CA TRP A 60 -3.85 6.60 -2.97
C TRP A 60 -4.30 6.85 -1.53
N GLY A 61 -5.51 7.39 -1.37
CA GLY A 61 -6.16 7.57 -0.09
C GLY A 61 -5.41 8.45 0.90
N LEU A 62 -5.49 8.11 2.18
CA LEU A 62 -4.80 8.81 3.26
C LEU A 62 -3.28 8.65 3.19
N GLU A 63 -2.78 7.51 2.68
CA GLU A 63 -1.35 7.28 2.45
C GLU A 63 -0.78 8.34 1.50
N LEU A 64 -1.48 8.68 0.42
CA LEU A 64 -1.10 9.76 -0.48
C LEU A 64 -1.27 11.14 0.17
N LYS A 65 -2.43 11.38 0.78
CA LYS A 65 -2.78 12.69 1.34
C LYS A 65 -1.82 13.13 2.44
N TRP A 66 -1.38 12.18 3.27
CA TRP A 66 -0.53 12.42 4.43
C TRP A 66 0.89 11.86 4.24
N ASN A 67 1.29 11.62 3.00
CA ASN A 67 2.60 11.07 2.68
C ASN A 67 3.75 11.82 3.37
N ASP A 68 3.75 13.14 3.34
CA ASP A 68 4.82 13.96 3.92
C ASP A 68 4.91 13.84 5.46
N ILE A 69 3.81 13.48 6.12
CA ILE A 69 3.76 13.28 7.57
C ILE A 69 4.10 11.85 7.93
N LEU A 70 3.61 10.88 7.14
CA LEU A 70 3.82 9.45 7.37
C LEU A 70 5.22 8.99 6.96
N THR A 71 5.80 9.65 5.94
CA THR A 71 7.15 9.35 5.47
C THR A 71 8.15 10.05 6.39
N GLY A 72 9.03 9.28 7.04
CA GLY A 72 10.12 9.84 7.82
C GLY A 72 11.21 10.45 6.93
N THR A 73 12.27 10.87 7.55
CA THR A 73 13.46 11.35 6.84
C THR A 73 14.47 10.20 6.72
N PRO A 74 14.87 9.83 5.50
CA PRO A 74 15.85 8.75 5.32
C PRO A 74 17.18 9.14 5.92
N GLY A 75 17.87 8.19 6.54
CA GLY A 75 19.23 8.38 7.00
C GLY A 75 20.19 8.58 5.83
N LYS A 76 21.29 9.24 6.08
CA LYS A 76 22.32 9.50 5.08
C LYS A 76 23.68 9.09 5.61
N ILE A 77 24.39 8.30 4.83
CA ILE A 77 25.81 8.02 5.05
C ILE A 77 26.58 8.75 3.97
N THR A 78 27.47 9.65 4.36
CA THR A 78 28.38 10.30 3.43
C THR A 78 29.76 9.69 3.64
N SER A 79 30.28 8.98 2.65
CA SER A 79 31.65 8.47 2.63
C SER A 79 32.45 9.14 1.52
N ALA A 80 33.71 9.38 1.77
CA ALA A 80 34.62 9.79 0.70
C ALA A 80 35.02 8.57 -0.13
N GLN A 81 35.00 8.71 -1.45
CA GLN A 81 35.53 7.73 -2.40
C GLN A 81 36.70 8.35 -3.15
N ASP A 82 37.71 7.55 -3.45
CA ASP A 82 38.81 8.00 -4.33
C ASP A 82 38.38 7.97 -5.81
N ALA A 83 39.30 8.41 -6.70
CA ALA A 83 39.05 8.44 -8.14
C ALA A 83 38.86 7.05 -8.77
N VAL A 84 39.15 5.98 -8.06
CA VAL A 84 39.00 4.58 -8.50
C VAL A 84 37.73 3.95 -7.92
N GLN A 85 36.92 4.71 -7.19
CA GLN A 85 35.70 4.26 -6.49
C GLN A 85 35.92 3.28 -5.32
N ASP A 86 37.15 3.17 -4.83
CA ASP A 86 37.41 2.45 -3.61
C ASP A 86 37.00 3.30 -2.40
N LEU A 87 36.37 2.65 -1.41
CA LEU A 87 36.02 3.31 -0.15
C LEU A 87 37.33 3.63 0.60
N ILE A 88 37.59 4.92 0.78
CA ILE A 88 38.69 5.33 1.66
C ILE A 88 38.25 4.99 3.08
N PRO A 89 38.91 4.05 3.77
CA PRO A 89 38.62 3.74 5.16
C PRO A 89 39.02 4.94 6.00
N TYR A 90 37.97 5.70 6.44
CA TYR A 90 38.02 6.65 7.52
C TYR A 90 38.34 8.09 7.33
N GLU A 91 37.82 8.80 8.04
CA GLU A 91 37.84 9.73 9.13
C GLU A 91 36.80 10.87 9.07
N ASN A 92 36.00 11.03 8.00
CA ASN A 92 34.99 12.10 7.91
C ASN A 92 33.64 11.65 7.30
N GLY A 93 33.26 10.41 7.45
CA GLY A 93 31.91 9.97 7.10
C GLY A 93 30.88 10.54 8.09
N THR A 94 29.97 11.35 7.60
CA THR A 94 28.86 11.81 8.44
C THR A 94 27.72 10.80 8.36
N TYR A 95 27.38 10.22 9.50
CA TYR A 95 26.19 9.38 9.64
C TYR A 95 25.04 10.24 10.17
N ILE A 96 23.97 10.37 9.40
CA ILE A 96 22.71 10.98 9.83
C ILE A 96 21.72 9.82 10.00
N ALA A 97 21.27 9.61 11.25
CA ALA A 97 20.29 8.57 11.54
C ALA A 97 18.94 8.86 10.85
N PRO A 98 18.24 7.83 10.38
CA PRO A 98 16.88 7.98 9.86
C PRO A 98 15.92 8.46 10.97
N GLN A 99 14.94 9.28 10.60
CA GLN A 99 13.87 9.69 11.50
C GLN A 99 12.56 9.06 11.04
N ASN A 100 11.83 8.43 11.96
CA ASN A 100 10.53 7.86 11.66
C ASN A 100 9.51 8.96 11.33
N GLY A 101 8.56 8.63 10.47
CA GLY A 101 7.38 9.46 10.25
C GLY A 101 6.45 9.49 11.47
N ASN A 102 5.44 10.32 11.41
CA ASN A 102 4.43 10.43 12.45
C ASN A 102 3.30 9.40 12.24
N ASP A 103 2.57 9.10 13.32
CA ASP A 103 1.37 8.29 13.26
C ASP A 103 0.13 9.15 13.02
N ILE A 104 -0.87 8.58 12.36
CA ILE A 104 -2.19 9.20 12.17
C ILE A 104 -3.24 8.31 12.82
N THR A 105 -4.02 8.90 13.73
CA THR A 105 -5.18 8.25 14.33
C THR A 105 -6.46 8.71 13.64
N LEU A 106 -7.28 7.76 13.19
CA LEU A 106 -8.57 8.02 12.56
C LEU A 106 -9.72 7.86 13.56
N THR A 107 -10.85 8.49 13.28
CA THR A 107 -12.11 8.30 14.01
C THR A 107 -12.84 7.03 13.60
N ILE A 108 -12.35 6.32 12.57
CA ILE A 108 -12.94 5.08 12.07
C ILE A 108 -12.88 3.99 13.16
N ASP A 109 -14.03 3.42 13.48
CA ASP A 109 -14.13 2.24 14.32
C ASP A 109 -14.04 0.98 13.46
N ALA A 110 -13.04 0.14 13.71
CA ALA A 110 -12.79 -1.05 12.90
C ALA A 110 -13.95 -2.05 12.88
N ASN A 111 -14.72 -2.17 14.00
CA ASN A 111 -15.87 -3.06 14.06
C ASN A 111 -17.04 -2.51 13.24
N ILE A 112 -17.34 -1.20 13.39
CA ILE A 112 -18.41 -0.54 12.64
C ILE A 112 -18.09 -0.56 11.15
N GLN A 113 -16.84 -0.27 10.79
CA GLN A 113 -16.36 -0.34 9.40
C GLN A 113 -16.53 -1.74 8.79
N SER A 114 -16.11 -2.77 9.51
CA SER A 114 -16.23 -4.17 9.08
C SER A 114 -17.69 -4.59 8.87
N ILE A 115 -18.58 -4.19 9.78
CA ILE A 115 -20.02 -4.44 9.65
C ILE A 115 -20.59 -3.70 8.44
N ALA A 116 -20.25 -2.42 8.26
CA ALA A 116 -20.69 -1.62 7.14
C ALA A 116 -20.27 -2.24 5.80
N GLU A 117 -19.01 -2.64 5.65
CA GLU A 117 -18.49 -3.27 4.44
C GLU A 117 -19.18 -4.60 4.15
N LYS A 118 -19.38 -5.44 5.17
CA LYS A 118 -20.06 -6.73 5.04
C LYS A 118 -21.47 -6.56 4.46
N TYR A 119 -22.28 -5.69 5.07
CA TYR A 119 -23.67 -5.51 4.63
C TYR A 119 -23.77 -4.72 3.34
N LEU A 120 -22.86 -3.78 3.07
CA LEU A 120 -22.80 -3.10 1.78
C LEU A 120 -22.52 -4.08 0.64
N LYS A 121 -21.52 -4.95 0.81
CA LYS A 121 -21.21 -6.01 -0.14
C LYS A 121 -22.43 -6.90 -0.39
N GLN A 122 -23.05 -7.41 0.68
CA GLN A 122 -24.23 -8.26 0.58
C GLN A 122 -25.37 -7.55 -0.17
N ALA A 123 -25.68 -6.31 0.19
CA ALA A 123 -26.73 -5.54 -0.46
C ALA A 123 -26.45 -5.31 -1.96
N CYS A 124 -25.21 -5.01 -2.32
CA CYS A 124 -24.84 -4.82 -3.72
C CYS A 124 -24.92 -6.11 -4.54
N GLU A 125 -24.51 -7.24 -3.96
CA GLU A 125 -24.56 -8.54 -4.62
C GLU A 125 -26.02 -9.04 -4.79
N GLU A 126 -26.84 -8.94 -3.75
CA GLU A 126 -28.27 -9.34 -3.80
C GLU A 126 -29.12 -8.49 -4.75
N ASN A 127 -28.78 -7.22 -4.92
CA ASN A 127 -29.53 -6.30 -5.79
C ASN A 127 -28.84 -6.05 -7.14
N ASN A 128 -27.77 -6.77 -7.47
CA ASN A 128 -27.01 -6.62 -8.72
C ASN A 128 -26.61 -5.17 -9.00
N CYS A 129 -26.10 -4.45 -7.98
CA CYS A 129 -25.65 -3.06 -8.11
C CYS A 129 -24.38 -3.00 -8.98
N LYS A 130 -24.54 -2.72 -10.29
CA LYS A 130 -23.46 -2.71 -11.27
C LYS A 130 -22.39 -1.67 -10.94
N ASP A 131 -22.79 -0.55 -10.39
CA ASP A 131 -21.90 0.57 -10.06
C ASP A 131 -21.41 0.51 -8.60
N GLY A 132 -21.75 -0.58 -7.87
CA GLY A 132 -21.40 -0.72 -6.46
C GLY A 132 -22.21 0.16 -5.53
N GLY A 133 -21.64 0.54 -4.40
CA GLY A 133 -22.33 1.35 -3.39
C GLY A 133 -21.38 1.98 -2.38
N ASN A 134 -21.91 2.90 -1.58
CA ASN A 134 -21.19 3.57 -0.50
C ASN A 134 -22.04 3.62 0.77
N VAL A 135 -21.36 3.54 1.92
CA VAL A 135 -21.96 3.74 3.25
C VAL A 135 -21.06 4.65 4.06
N ILE A 136 -21.65 5.71 4.63
CA ILE A 136 -20.97 6.60 5.58
C ILE A 136 -21.75 6.56 6.89
N ILE A 137 -21.07 6.27 7.99
CA ILE A 137 -21.65 6.29 9.34
C ILE A 137 -20.95 7.39 10.13
N MET A 138 -21.72 8.35 10.61
CA MET A 138 -21.22 9.50 11.34
C MET A 138 -21.90 9.63 12.69
N ASN A 139 -21.15 9.99 13.71
CA ASN A 139 -21.69 10.38 15.00
C ASN A 139 -22.25 11.82 14.93
N PRO A 140 -23.55 12.05 15.05
CA PRO A 140 -24.14 13.37 14.88
C PRO A 140 -23.79 14.37 15.99
N ASN A 141 -23.30 13.89 17.15
CA ASN A 141 -23.00 14.75 18.28
C ASN A 141 -21.65 15.49 18.15
N ASN A 142 -20.67 14.86 17.47
CA ASN A 142 -19.33 15.42 17.36
C ASN A 142 -18.79 15.46 15.92
N GLY A 143 -19.52 14.86 14.96
CA GLY A 143 -19.14 14.83 13.56
C GLY A 143 -18.10 13.78 13.19
N ASP A 144 -17.71 12.89 14.10
CA ASP A 144 -16.77 11.81 13.82
C ASP A 144 -17.32 10.86 12.78
N ILE A 145 -16.52 10.55 11.77
CA ILE A 145 -16.81 9.49 10.80
C ILE A 145 -16.37 8.16 11.41
N LEU A 146 -17.35 7.32 11.73
CA LEU A 146 -17.13 5.99 12.35
C LEU A 146 -16.91 4.89 11.32
N ALA A 147 -17.50 5.03 10.13
CA ALA A 147 -17.26 4.17 8.99
C ALA A 147 -17.42 4.93 7.67
N MET A 148 -16.59 4.56 6.69
CA MET A 148 -16.67 5.01 5.31
C MET A 148 -16.34 3.84 4.41
N ALA A 149 -17.36 3.14 3.93
CA ALA A 149 -17.24 1.93 3.14
C ALA A 149 -17.62 2.19 1.68
N THR A 150 -16.85 1.61 0.77
CA THR A 150 -17.12 1.59 -0.68
C THR A 150 -17.07 0.14 -1.16
N TYR A 151 -17.96 -0.23 -2.06
CA TYR A 151 -17.95 -1.51 -2.75
C TYR A 151 -18.02 -1.30 -4.26
N PRO A 152 -17.24 -2.02 -5.08
CA PRO A 152 -16.21 -3.00 -4.67
C PRO A 152 -15.00 -2.35 -4.00
N ASN A 153 -14.35 -3.10 -3.11
CA ASN A 153 -13.10 -2.75 -2.44
C ASN A 153 -11.95 -3.63 -2.97
N TYR A 154 -10.75 -3.46 -2.41
CA TYR A 154 -9.54 -4.18 -2.83
C TYR A 154 -8.63 -4.48 -1.65
N ASN A 155 -7.67 -5.41 -1.87
CA ASN A 155 -6.66 -5.73 -0.87
C ASN A 155 -5.53 -4.70 -0.89
N LEU A 156 -5.33 -4.00 0.23
CA LEU A 156 -4.27 -3.00 0.40
C LEU A 156 -2.85 -3.55 0.24
N ASN A 157 -2.64 -4.84 0.54
CA ASN A 157 -1.34 -5.50 0.37
C ASN A 157 -1.10 -5.97 -1.08
N ASP A 158 -2.16 -6.08 -1.89
CA ASP A 158 -2.10 -6.40 -3.31
C ASP A 158 -3.15 -5.59 -4.10
N PRO A 159 -2.97 -4.28 -4.24
CA PRO A 159 -3.98 -3.39 -4.80
C PRO A 159 -4.19 -3.55 -6.32
N TYR A 160 -3.32 -4.27 -6.99
CA TYR A 160 -3.40 -4.50 -8.44
C TYR A 160 -4.18 -5.75 -8.81
N THR A 161 -4.52 -6.61 -7.86
CA THR A 161 -5.38 -7.77 -8.04
C THR A 161 -6.79 -7.46 -7.56
N LEU A 162 -7.78 -7.57 -8.44
CA LEU A 162 -9.19 -7.30 -8.15
C LEU A 162 -9.95 -8.62 -8.00
N ASP A 163 -10.27 -9.01 -6.75
CA ASP A 163 -10.89 -10.31 -6.43
C ASP A 163 -12.30 -10.50 -7.03
N TYR A 164 -12.97 -9.42 -7.42
CA TYR A 164 -14.31 -9.45 -8.01
C TYR A 164 -14.29 -9.59 -9.54
N ILE A 165 -13.12 -9.63 -10.18
CA ILE A 165 -12.93 -9.86 -11.61
C ILE A 165 -12.21 -11.18 -11.82
N SER A 166 -12.76 -12.06 -12.65
CA SER A 166 -12.09 -13.33 -12.95
C SER A 166 -10.80 -13.11 -13.78
N GLU A 167 -9.79 -13.97 -13.58
CA GLU A 167 -8.55 -13.91 -14.37
C GLU A 167 -8.80 -13.96 -15.89
N LYS A 168 -9.85 -14.68 -16.33
CA LYS A 168 -10.19 -14.79 -17.74
C LYS A 168 -10.70 -13.50 -18.32
N GLU A 169 -11.49 -12.76 -17.55
CA GLU A 169 -12.00 -11.44 -17.94
C GLU A 169 -10.87 -10.41 -17.89
N TRP A 170 -10.06 -10.42 -16.83
CA TRP A 170 -8.91 -9.55 -16.70
C TRP A 170 -7.94 -9.64 -17.87
N LYS A 171 -7.61 -10.87 -18.30
CA LYS A 171 -6.69 -11.10 -19.44
C LYS A 171 -7.28 -10.70 -20.80
N LYS A 172 -8.59 -10.51 -20.91
CA LYS A 172 -9.23 -10.04 -22.17
C LYS A 172 -9.26 -8.52 -22.28
N MET A 173 -9.12 -7.82 -21.17
CA MET A 173 -9.09 -6.35 -21.13
C MET A 173 -7.77 -5.83 -21.71
N SER A 174 -7.85 -4.72 -22.42
CA SER A 174 -6.66 -3.96 -22.83
C SER A 174 -5.97 -3.36 -21.59
N SER A 175 -4.71 -2.99 -21.71
CA SER A 175 -3.98 -2.33 -20.60
C SER A 175 -4.65 -1.02 -20.15
N GLU A 176 -5.31 -0.32 -21.06
CA GLU A 176 -6.03 0.91 -20.76
C GLU A 176 -7.30 0.62 -19.94
N GLU A 177 -8.08 -0.38 -20.32
CA GLU A 177 -9.27 -0.83 -19.58
C GLU A 177 -8.90 -1.35 -18.19
N GLN A 178 -7.80 -2.13 -18.06
CA GLN A 178 -7.30 -2.59 -16.79
C GLN A 178 -6.93 -1.42 -15.86
N ASN A 179 -6.18 -0.44 -16.37
CA ASN A 179 -5.80 0.75 -15.61
C ASN A 179 -7.02 1.57 -15.17
N THR A 180 -7.98 1.78 -16.07
CA THR A 180 -9.23 2.48 -15.75
C THR A 180 -9.97 1.75 -14.62
N LYS A 181 -10.08 0.43 -14.72
CA LYS A 181 -10.77 -0.40 -13.73
C LYS A 181 -10.10 -0.37 -12.36
N LEU A 182 -8.77 -0.40 -12.33
CA LEU A 182 -8.00 -0.23 -11.09
C LEU A 182 -8.26 1.13 -10.45
N GLN A 183 -8.16 2.22 -11.22
CA GLN A 183 -8.39 3.58 -10.72
C GLN A 183 -9.81 3.77 -10.20
N GLU A 184 -10.82 3.26 -10.90
CA GLU A 184 -12.22 3.26 -10.45
C GLU A 184 -12.40 2.55 -9.11
N THR A 185 -11.68 1.42 -8.92
CA THR A 185 -11.78 0.63 -7.70
C THR A 185 -11.03 1.28 -6.54
N TRP A 186 -9.87 1.90 -6.80
CA TRP A 186 -9.10 2.59 -5.75
C TRP A 186 -9.74 3.89 -5.27
N ASN A 187 -10.55 4.53 -6.12
CA ASN A 187 -11.20 5.78 -5.77
C ASN A 187 -12.17 5.63 -4.59
N ASN A 188 -12.11 6.56 -3.66
CA ASN A 188 -13.11 6.70 -2.62
C ASN A 188 -14.35 7.39 -3.18
N ARG A 189 -15.27 6.61 -3.70
CA ARG A 189 -16.49 7.10 -4.35
C ARG A 189 -17.37 7.94 -3.43
N ALA A 190 -17.30 7.73 -2.11
CA ALA A 190 -18.08 8.49 -1.13
C ALA A 190 -17.76 10.00 -1.16
N ILE A 191 -16.57 10.37 -1.64
CA ILE A 191 -16.09 11.77 -1.68
C ILE A 191 -15.70 12.26 -3.08
N THR A 192 -15.56 11.35 -4.06
CA THR A 192 -15.09 11.71 -5.41
C THR A 192 -16.17 11.59 -6.48
N SER A 193 -17.20 10.78 -6.25
CA SER A 193 -18.26 10.56 -7.24
C SER A 193 -19.42 11.54 -7.04
N THR A 194 -19.95 12.01 -8.16
CA THR A 194 -21.22 12.75 -8.20
C THR A 194 -22.34 11.78 -8.53
N TYR A 195 -23.54 12.01 -8.00
CA TYR A 195 -24.73 11.27 -8.39
C TYR A 195 -25.95 12.18 -8.41
N GLU A 196 -26.90 11.88 -9.29
CA GLU A 196 -28.17 12.57 -9.34
C GLU A 196 -29.16 11.86 -8.39
N PRO A 197 -29.66 12.55 -7.35
CA PRO A 197 -30.69 11.97 -6.49
C PRO A 197 -31.96 11.77 -7.29
N GLY A 198 -32.44 10.54 -7.34
CA GLY A 198 -33.66 10.14 -8.03
C GLY A 198 -34.92 10.27 -7.16
#